data_d49fe71e78985b893a945cd196332eff
#
_entry.id   d49fe71e78985b893a945cd196332eff
#
_cell.length_a   1.000
_cell.length_b   1.000
_cell.length_c   1.000
_cell.angle_alpha   90.00
_cell.angle_beta   90.00
_cell.angle_gamma   90.00
#
_symmetry.space_group_name_H-M   'P 1'
#
loop_
_entity.id
_entity.type
_entity.pdbx_description
1 polymer ?
#
loop_
_entity_poly.entity_id
_entity_poly.type
_entity_poly.pdbx_seq_one_letter_code
_entity_poly.pdbx_strand_id
1 'polypeptide(L)'
;MRKFLLIITALVLTSGFAIGQSETSMAPILEEAVPVIETVEGEDLEIVRMEFDIIGETTKSTYRYLHEGWEYAIIAFGDFRVKDMDVKVYKDVDGTWVEITKDEDIDPMAIVTVTPSYTAQYMIEIECYEFEPGYTVAHYGLIICHE
;
A
#
# COMPACT_ATOMS: atom_id res chain seq x y z
N MET A 1 -44.84 29.13 -10.26
CA MET A 1 -44.02 28.15 -10.98
C MET A 1 -42.57 28.62 -11.24
N ARG A 2 -42.34 29.84 -11.71
CA ARG A 2 -40.99 30.37 -12.02
C ARG A 2 -40.05 30.46 -10.81
N LYS A 3 -40.59 30.78 -9.61
CA LYS A 3 -39.81 30.86 -8.36
C LYS A 3 -39.42 29.46 -7.82
N PHE A 4 -40.25 28.46 -8.04
CA PHE A 4 -39.97 27.08 -7.63
C PHE A 4 -38.89 26.44 -8.51
N LEU A 5 -38.88 26.77 -9.80
CA LEU A 5 -37.86 26.31 -10.74
C LEU A 5 -36.48 26.89 -10.41
N LEU A 6 -36.42 28.14 -9.99
CA LEU A 6 -35.18 28.82 -9.55
C LEU A 6 -34.60 28.21 -8.28
N ILE A 7 -35.44 27.79 -7.32
CA ILE A 7 -35.00 27.12 -6.09
C ILE A 7 -34.41 25.74 -6.38
N ILE A 8 -35.05 24.98 -7.28
CA ILE A 8 -34.58 23.65 -7.68
C ILE A 8 -33.26 23.79 -8.45
N THR A 9 -33.14 24.79 -9.34
CA THR A 9 -31.89 25.02 -10.08
C THR A 9 -30.76 25.48 -9.17
N ALA A 10 -31.04 26.31 -8.15
CA ALA A 10 -30.05 26.71 -7.17
C ALA A 10 -29.61 25.53 -6.26
N LEU A 11 -30.54 24.63 -5.90
CA LEU A 11 -30.23 23.43 -5.09
C LEU A 11 -29.37 22.45 -5.88
N VAL A 12 -29.61 22.28 -7.18
CA VAL A 12 -28.80 21.41 -8.05
C VAL A 12 -27.41 21.99 -8.28
N LEU A 13 -27.27 23.32 -8.35
CA LEU A 13 -25.97 23.97 -8.51
C LEU A 13 -25.13 23.96 -7.25
N THR A 14 -25.74 23.93 -6.07
CA THR A 14 -24.99 23.83 -4.78
C THR A 14 -24.64 22.42 -4.41
N SER A 15 -25.35 21.40 -4.90
CA SER A 15 -24.99 19.99 -4.73
C SER A 15 -23.85 19.53 -5.65
N GLY A 16 -23.52 20.31 -6.68
CA GLY A 16 -22.44 19.98 -7.62
C GLY A 16 -21.03 20.30 -7.12
N PHE A 17 -20.88 20.94 -5.95
CA PHE A 17 -19.56 21.27 -5.37
C PHE A 17 -19.20 20.50 -4.11
N ALA A 18 -20.04 19.60 -3.67
CA ALA A 18 -19.65 18.55 -2.73
C ALA A 18 -19.18 17.33 -3.54
N ILE A 19 -18.14 17.48 -4.35
CA ILE A 19 -17.29 16.33 -4.66
C ILE A 19 -16.49 16.12 -3.36
N GLY A 20 -17.15 15.51 -2.37
CA GLY A 20 -16.41 14.80 -1.37
C GLY A 20 -15.58 13.79 -2.16
N GLN A 21 -14.26 13.95 -2.18
CA GLN A 21 -13.41 12.89 -2.63
C GLN A 21 -13.83 11.69 -1.79
N SER A 22 -14.37 10.67 -2.45
CA SER A 22 -14.74 9.46 -1.77
C SER A 22 -13.48 8.98 -1.05
N GLU A 23 -13.53 8.83 0.26
CA GLU A 23 -12.43 8.26 1.04
C GLU A 23 -12.05 6.87 0.56
N THR A 24 -12.88 6.30 -0.32
CA THR A 24 -12.70 5.00 -0.97
C THR A 24 -12.14 5.10 -2.40
N SER A 25 -11.76 6.30 -2.88
CA SER A 25 -11.14 6.42 -4.20
C SER A 25 -9.75 5.80 -4.19
N MET A 26 -9.50 4.91 -5.15
CA MET A 26 -8.17 4.33 -5.38
C MET A 26 -7.26 5.23 -6.23
N ALA A 27 -7.74 6.35 -6.77
CA ALA A 27 -6.92 7.21 -7.61
C ALA A 27 -5.63 7.67 -6.89
N PRO A 28 -5.66 8.11 -5.62
CA PRO A 28 -4.45 8.54 -4.93
C PRO A 28 -3.37 7.46 -4.84
N ILE A 29 -3.72 6.22 -4.48
CA ILE A 29 -2.71 5.16 -4.37
C ILE A 29 -2.14 4.77 -5.73
N LEU A 30 -2.91 4.87 -6.80
CA LEU A 30 -2.41 4.63 -8.15
C LEU A 30 -1.47 5.75 -8.62
N GLU A 31 -1.70 6.99 -8.20
CA GLU A 31 -0.80 8.11 -8.44
C GLU A 31 0.55 7.90 -7.72
N GLU A 32 0.53 7.40 -6.46
CA GLU A 32 1.75 7.06 -5.71
C GLU A 32 2.47 5.84 -6.30
N ALA A 33 1.76 4.91 -6.91
CA ALA A 33 2.37 3.72 -7.50
C ALA A 33 3.24 4.02 -8.73
N VAL A 34 2.88 5.03 -9.52
CA VAL A 34 3.60 5.34 -10.77
C VAL A 34 5.09 5.60 -10.55
N PRO A 35 5.51 6.53 -9.67
CA PRO A 35 6.94 6.78 -9.44
C PRO A 35 7.68 5.57 -8.84
N VAL A 36 7.00 4.73 -8.04
CA VAL A 36 7.60 3.51 -7.50
C VAL A 36 7.88 2.51 -8.62
N ILE A 37 6.91 2.29 -9.51
CA ILE A 37 7.06 1.41 -10.68
C ILE A 37 8.17 1.91 -11.60
N GLU A 38 8.17 3.21 -11.93
CA GLU A 38 9.19 3.82 -12.78
C GLU A 38 10.60 3.66 -12.18
N THR A 39 10.73 3.75 -10.85
CA THR A 39 12.02 3.55 -10.16
C THR A 39 12.46 2.09 -10.27
N VAL A 40 11.57 1.14 -9.96
CA VAL A 40 11.85 -0.31 -10.02
C VAL A 40 12.26 -0.75 -11.43
N GLU A 41 11.50 -0.33 -12.44
CA GLU A 41 11.80 -0.64 -13.84
C GLU A 41 13.08 0.07 -14.33
N GLY A 42 13.37 1.26 -13.81
CA GLY A 42 14.58 2.01 -14.12
C GLY A 42 15.87 1.37 -13.59
N GLU A 43 15.76 0.54 -12.56
CA GLU A 43 16.86 -0.25 -11.97
C GLU A 43 16.94 -1.67 -12.56
N ASP A 44 16.22 -1.94 -13.67
CA ASP A 44 16.16 -3.24 -14.34
C ASP A 44 15.62 -4.39 -13.45
N LEU A 45 14.83 -4.07 -12.43
CA LEU A 45 14.20 -5.06 -11.56
C LEU A 45 12.89 -5.57 -12.17
N GLU A 46 12.66 -6.88 -12.08
CA GLU A 46 11.41 -7.51 -12.53
C GLU A 46 10.34 -7.47 -11.45
N ILE A 47 9.22 -6.79 -11.73
CA ILE A 47 8.05 -6.79 -10.84
C ILE A 47 7.33 -8.13 -10.96
N VAL A 48 7.31 -8.92 -9.90
CA VAL A 48 6.67 -10.24 -9.85
C VAL A 48 5.32 -10.24 -9.15
N ARG A 49 5.00 -9.17 -8.41
CA ARG A 49 3.71 -8.99 -7.75
C ARG A 49 3.40 -7.54 -7.51
N MET A 50 2.12 -7.18 -7.72
CA MET A 50 1.55 -5.92 -7.27
C MET A 50 0.21 -6.21 -6.60
N GLU A 51 -0.02 -5.58 -5.46
CA GLU A 51 -1.29 -5.60 -4.74
C GLU A 51 -1.70 -4.18 -4.35
N PHE A 52 -3.00 -3.91 -4.42
CA PHE A 52 -3.60 -2.68 -3.89
C PHE A 52 -4.81 -3.08 -3.06
N ASP A 53 -4.88 -2.61 -1.83
CA ASP A 53 -6.00 -2.90 -0.93
C ASP A 53 -6.18 -1.74 0.08
N ILE A 54 -7.17 -1.88 0.94
CA ILE A 54 -7.46 -0.95 2.03
C ILE A 54 -6.75 -1.44 3.29
N ILE A 55 -6.13 -0.51 4.03
CA ILE A 55 -5.52 -0.77 5.33
C ILE A 55 -6.15 0.15 6.39
N GLY A 56 -6.46 -0.43 7.56
CA GLY A 56 -6.92 0.27 8.75
C GLY A 56 -5.91 0.12 9.89
N GLU A 57 -6.36 0.21 11.12
CA GLU A 57 -5.54 0.07 12.34
C GLU A 57 -5.08 -1.38 12.62
N THR A 58 -5.23 -2.29 11.65
CA THR A 58 -4.84 -3.70 11.77
C THR A 58 -3.82 -4.06 10.71
N THR A 59 -2.92 -4.98 11.03
CA THR A 59 -1.96 -5.50 10.08
C THR A 59 -2.63 -6.29 8.94
N LYS A 60 -2.00 -6.28 7.78
CA LYS A 60 -2.34 -7.12 6.62
C LYS A 60 -1.20 -8.09 6.37
N SER A 61 -1.53 -9.36 6.19
CA SER A 61 -0.53 -10.38 5.87
C SER A 61 -0.81 -10.97 4.50
N THR A 62 0.22 -11.06 3.70
CA THR A 62 0.22 -11.78 2.43
C THR A 62 1.31 -12.85 2.43
N TYR A 63 1.13 -13.89 1.61
CA TYR A 63 2.04 -15.01 1.56
C TYR A 63 2.59 -15.17 0.15
N ARG A 64 3.92 -15.37 0.04
CA ARG A 64 4.59 -15.53 -1.24
C ARG A 64 5.67 -16.59 -1.16
N TYR A 65 5.76 -17.45 -2.19
CA TYR A 65 6.95 -18.25 -2.40
C TYR A 65 8.06 -17.35 -2.93
N LEU A 66 9.19 -17.32 -2.20
CA LEU A 66 10.41 -16.69 -2.65
C LEU A 66 11.45 -17.78 -2.93
N HIS A 67 12.23 -17.58 -3.98
CA HIS A 67 13.20 -18.57 -4.47
C HIS A 67 14.58 -18.35 -3.84
N GLU A 68 15.24 -19.46 -3.52
CA GLU A 68 16.60 -19.45 -2.99
C GLU A 68 17.56 -18.70 -3.90
N GLY A 69 18.36 -17.84 -3.29
CA GLY A 69 19.45 -17.12 -3.94
C GLY A 69 19.05 -15.92 -4.79
N TRP A 70 17.74 -15.65 -4.95
CA TRP A 70 17.26 -14.44 -5.61
C TRP A 70 17.18 -13.30 -4.59
N GLU A 71 17.58 -12.11 -4.99
CA GLU A 71 17.41 -10.93 -4.16
C GLU A 71 16.08 -10.26 -4.47
N TYR A 72 15.20 -10.22 -3.48
CA TYR A 72 13.89 -9.57 -3.60
C TYR A 72 13.90 -8.23 -2.88
N ALA A 73 13.30 -7.23 -3.50
CA ALA A 73 12.84 -6.03 -2.81
C ALA A 73 11.32 -6.13 -2.61
N ILE A 74 10.88 -5.81 -1.40
CA ILE A 74 9.48 -5.78 -0.99
C ILE A 74 9.20 -4.36 -0.55
N ILE A 75 8.30 -3.68 -1.27
CA ILE A 75 8.01 -2.25 -1.13
C ILE A 75 6.53 -2.12 -0.79
N ALA A 76 6.23 -1.60 0.39
CA ALA A 76 4.87 -1.19 0.75
C ALA A 76 4.80 0.35 0.82
N PHE A 77 3.73 0.93 0.35
CA PHE A 77 3.53 2.38 0.35
C PHE A 77 2.05 2.72 0.53
N GLY A 78 1.80 3.81 1.20
CA GLY A 78 0.46 4.33 1.42
C GLY A 78 0.11 5.50 0.51
N ASP A 79 -1.17 5.84 0.43
CA ASP A 79 -1.58 7.12 -0.15
C ASP A 79 -1.43 8.26 0.87
N PHE A 80 -1.77 9.47 0.49
CA PHE A 80 -1.63 10.70 1.29
C PHE A 80 -2.22 10.64 2.72
N ARG A 81 -2.96 9.59 3.07
CA ARG A 81 -3.57 9.37 4.39
C ARG A 81 -2.65 8.60 5.33
N VAL A 82 -1.60 8.01 4.80
CA VAL A 82 -0.60 7.28 5.58
C VAL A 82 0.55 8.20 5.92
N LYS A 83 0.91 8.25 7.20
CA LYS A 83 2.07 8.98 7.69
C LYS A 83 3.26 8.06 7.91
N ASP A 84 2.98 6.82 8.33
CA ASP A 84 3.99 5.84 8.70
C ASP A 84 3.52 4.44 8.31
N MET A 85 4.32 3.76 7.47
CA MET A 85 4.07 2.43 6.94
C MET A 85 5.20 1.50 7.32
N ASP A 86 4.86 0.35 7.90
CA ASP A 86 5.82 -0.70 8.28
C ASP A 86 5.67 -1.94 7.41
N VAL A 87 6.80 -2.61 7.19
CA VAL A 87 6.85 -3.95 6.57
C VAL A 87 7.70 -4.88 7.41
N LYS A 88 7.18 -6.09 7.66
CA LYS A 88 7.91 -7.18 8.32
C LYS A 88 7.83 -8.43 7.48
N VAL A 89 8.94 -9.15 7.36
CA VAL A 89 8.99 -10.42 6.63
C VAL A 89 9.36 -11.53 7.56
N TYR A 90 8.59 -12.62 7.46
CA TYR A 90 8.75 -13.81 8.29
C TYR A 90 8.97 -15.04 7.43
N LYS A 91 9.75 -15.98 7.96
CA LYS A 91 9.87 -17.34 7.43
C LYS A 91 9.25 -18.34 8.39
N ASP A 92 8.71 -19.43 7.86
CA ASP A 92 8.28 -20.56 8.68
C ASP A 92 9.50 -21.37 9.14
N VAL A 93 9.58 -21.58 10.46
CA VAL A 93 10.56 -22.46 11.09
C VAL A 93 9.78 -23.44 11.96
N ASP A 94 9.63 -24.67 11.49
CA ASP A 94 8.91 -25.74 12.20
C ASP A 94 7.47 -25.36 12.63
N GLY A 95 6.74 -24.67 11.73
CA GLY A 95 5.38 -24.22 11.97
C GLY A 95 5.26 -22.92 12.78
N THR A 96 6.36 -22.22 12.99
CA THR A 96 6.40 -20.92 13.67
C THR A 96 6.94 -19.86 12.75
N TRP A 97 6.21 -18.74 12.61
CA TRP A 97 6.66 -17.58 11.87
C TRP A 97 7.73 -16.81 12.63
N VAL A 98 8.92 -16.73 12.06
CA VAL A 98 10.08 -16.04 12.64
C VAL A 98 10.42 -14.84 11.77
N GLU A 99 10.42 -13.64 12.35
CA GLU A 99 10.83 -12.40 11.68
C GLU A 99 12.28 -12.51 11.21
N ILE A 100 12.51 -12.15 9.94
CA ILE A 100 13.85 -12.19 9.32
C ILE A 100 14.36 -10.81 8.91
N THR A 101 13.44 -9.90 8.59
CA THR A 101 13.76 -8.49 8.29
C THR A 101 12.54 -7.63 8.48
N LYS A 102 12.75 -6.35 8.69
CA LYS A 102 11.71 -5.34 8.79
C LYS A 102 12.20 -3.96 8.40
N ASP A 103 11.27 -3.08 8.09
CA ASP A 103 11.44 -1.64 8.03
C ASP A 103 10.35 -1.02 8.90
N GLU A 104 10.78 -0.24 9.88
CA GLU A 104 9.95 0.52 10.85
C GLU A 104 10.44 1.98 10.92
N ASP A 105 11.00 2.51 9.83
CA ASP A 105 11.36 3.92 9.72
C ASP A 105 10.10 4.76 9.51
N ILE A 106 10.07 5.97 10.08
CA ILE A 106 8.90 6.87 10.00
C ILE A 106 8.81 7.46 8.59
N ASP A 107 8.13 6.76 7.69
CA ASP A 107 7.95 7.11 6.28
C ASP A 107 6.64 6.51 5.75
N PRO A 108 5.90 7.15 4.83
CA PRO A 108 4.73 6.54 4.18
C PRO A 108 5.08 5.38 3.24
N MET A 109 6.36 5.03 3.10
CA MET A 109 6.87 3.92 2.29
C MET A 109 7.90 3.11 3.10
N ALA A 110 7.72 1.81 3.16
CA ALA A 110 8.66 0.87 3.76
C ALA A 110 9.27 -0.05 2.70
N ILE A 111 10.57 -0.31 2.80
CA ILE A 111 11.33 -1.13 1.83
C ILE A 111 12.22 -2.11 2.58
N VAL A 112 12.05 -3.40 2.31
CA VAL A 112 12.96 -4.43 2.81
C VAL A 112 13.53 -5.26 1.67
N THR A 113 14.76 -5.74 1.84
CA THR A 113 15.39 -6.71 0.93
C THR A 113 15.48 -8.07 1.60
N VAL A 114 15.26 -9.13 0.81
CA VAL A 114 15.33 -10.52 1.27
C VAL A 114 16.03 -11.36 0.22
N THR A 115 17.10 -12.07 0.64
CA THR A 115 17.72 -13.13 -0.15
C THR A 115 17.45 -14.46 0.56
N PRO A 116 16.43 -15.22 0.10
CA PRO A 116 16.08 -16.50 0.73
C PRO A 116 17.22 -17.49 0.71
N SER A 117 17.48 -18.15 1.84
CA SER A 117 18.46 -19.24 1.95
C SER A 117 17.93 -20.59 1.47
N TYR A 118 16.64 -20.68 1.19
CA TYR A 118 15.95 -21.82 0.57
C TYR A 118 14.60 -21.36 0.01
N THR A 119 14.12 -22.01 -1.03
CA THR A 119 12.81 -21.73 -1.63
C THR A 119 11.70 -22.18 -0.69
N ALA A 120 10.90 -21.25 -0.20
CA ALA A 120 9.80 -21.50 0.72
C ALA A 120 8.72 -20.42 0.64
N GLN A 121 7.63 -20.65 1.36
CA GLN A 121 6.62 -19.62 1.59
C GLN A 121 7.10 -18.68 2.70
N TYR A 122 7.02 -17.38 2.42
CA TYR A 122 7.28 -16.30 3.36
C TYR A 122 5.98 -15.55 3.63
N MET A 123 5.82 -15.04 4.84
CA MET A 123 4.74 -14.14 5.21
C MET A 123 5.29 -12.71 5.21
N ILE A 124 4.57 -11.84 4.54
CA ILE A 124 4.85 -10.40 4.50
C ILE A 124 3.71 -9.72 5.24
N GLU A 125 4.04 -9.04 6.32
CA GLU A 125 3.11 -8.28 7.13
C GLU A 125 3.30 -6.80 6.85
N ILE A 126 2.19 -6.09 6.63
CA ILE A 126 2.13 -4.68 6.32
C ILE A 126 1.28 -4.03 7.40
N GLU A 127 1.76 -2.93 7.97
CA GLU A 127 1.08 -2.16 8.98
C GLU A 127 1.11 -0.67 8.62
N CYS A 128 -0.03 0.02 8.71
CA CYS A 128 -0.03 1.46 8.81
C CYS A 128 0.12 1.81 10.29
N TYR A 129 1.35 2.12 10.71
CA TYR A 129 1.66 2.42 12.10
C TYR A 129 1.04 3.76 12.54
N GLU A 130 1.06 4.77 11.65
CA GLU A 130 0.43 6.06 11.91
C GLU A 130 -0.28 6.61 10.66
N PHE A 131 -1.52 7.05 10.86
CA PHE A 131 -2.27 7.79 9.84
C PHE A 131 -2.07 9.29 9.97
N GLU A 132 -2.23 10.00 8.87
CA GLU A 132 -2.36 11.45 8.92
C GLU A 132 -3.57 11.87 9.75
N PRO A 133 -3.54 13.04 10.43
CA PRO A 133 -4.62 13.48 11.29
C PRO A 133 -5.99 13.49 10.60
N GLY A 134 -6.95 12.80 11.23
CA GLY A 134 -8.33 12.69 10.76
C GLY A 134 -8.62 11.46 9.90
N TYR A 135 -7.63 10.61 9.66
CA TYR A 135 -7.80 9.34 8.95
C TYR A 135 -7.59 8.13 9.86
N THR A 136 -8.30 7.05 9.59
CA THR A 136 -8.17 5.74 10.27
C THR A 136 -8.15 4.60 9.26
N VAL A 137 -8.23 4.94 7.97
CA VAL A 137 -8.26 4.03 6.84
C VAL A 137 -7.58 4.71 5.66
N ALA A 138 -6.76 3.96 4.93
CA ALA A 138 -6.09 4.40 3.72
C ALA A 138 -6.07 3.28 2.67
N HIS A 139 -5.63 3.58 1.45
CA HIS A 139 -5.19 2.54 0.54
C HIS A 139 -3.68 2.36 0.64
N TYR A 140 -3.23 1.14 0.40
CA TYR A 140 -1.82 0.82 0.28
C TYR A 140 -1.54 0.07 -1.01
N GLY A 141 -0.31 0.15 -1.48
CA GLY A 141 0.26 -0.67 -2.51
C GLY A 141 1.39 -1.54 -1.95
N LEU A 142 1.50 -2.76 -2.48
CA LEU A 142 2.63 -3.65 -2.25
C LEU A 142 3.21 -4.05 -3.59
N ILE A 143 4.50 -3.85 -3.76
CA ILE A 143 5.28 -4.32 -4.92
C ILE A 143 6.35 -5.28 -4.43
N ILE A 144 6.46 -6.42 -5.10
CA ILE A 144 7.56 -7.36 -4.92
C ILE A 144 8.29 -7.46 -6.26
N CYS A 145 9.58 -7.21 -6.24
CA CYS A 145 10.44 -7.28 -7.42
C CYS A 145 11.75 -8.01 -7.08
N HIS A 146 12.49 -8.40 -8.10
CA HIS A 146 13.82 -9.03 -7.97
C HIS A 146 14.70 -8.68 -9.17
N GLU A 147 16.01 -8.94 -9.04
CA GLU A 147 16.97 -8.91 -10.15
C GLU A 147 16.73 -10.08 -11.13
#